data_0628410c4435c2763638df303a0c1c33
#
_entry.id   0628410c4435c2763638df303a0c1c33
#
_cell.length_a   1.000
_cell.length_b   1.000
_cell.length_c   1.000
_cell.angle_alpha   90.00
_cell.angle_beta   90.00
_cell.angle_gamma   90.00
#
_symmetry.space_group_name_H-M   'P 1'
#
loop_
_entity.id
_entity.type
_entity.pdbx_description
1 polymer ?
#
loop_
_entity_poly.entity_id
_entity_poly.type
_entity_poly.pdbx_seq_one_letter_code
_entity_poly.pdbx_strand_id
1 'polypeptide(L)'
;MLVDYTGYMDDKDAIYGQLWNDFGVDSLHGYGDYDDSMIFGYAVGKVIESFYNTNIKAGSNVVVQAHEWQSGGAALYLKKNLPAVGTIFTTHATSIGRSIASNGKPLYDYFDGYNGDQMAEELNVQSKQSVEKNTALNVDCFTTVSELTARECKQLVGRECDVILENGFEKDFVPAGKEFNAKRKVARDIRLRVARALTGDSISDDALIINLGGRMEMRNKGIDMFLESMARLNACAELDRDVVAYIDVPAWSGDAREDLVKRLKSDNQSWDTPLPNPYLTHELHNFYEDAIACAIRNLQIDNRSGKNRVKVIYAPCYLKGNDGVFDMDYYDVLIGNDLSVYPSYYEPWGYTPLESAAFHIPTITTNLAVFGLWVDSVLGRRGELLDGVEVVTRTDSNYFDAADAITKNICTFAKLSEKEVNDCRKKVAKIADKALWKHFIKNYLKAYDVALSAAKDRQ
;
A
#
# COMPACT_ATOMS: atom_id res chain seq x y z
N MET A 1 7.66 12.33 -20.66
CA MET A 1 7.34 13.69 -21.09
C MET A 1 6.89 14.47 -19.86
N LEU A 2 7.37 15.69 -19.66
CA LEU A 2 6.86 16.59 -18.61
C LEU A 2 5.80 17.49 -19.25
N VAL A 3 4.68 17.70 -18.57
CA VAL A 3 3.56 18.53 -19.04
C VAL A 3 3.35 19.65 -18.03
N ASP A 4 3.57 20.88 -18.46
CA ASP A 4 3.19 22.07 -17.72
C ASP A 4 1.72 22.41 -18.04
N TYR A 5 0.88 22.39 -17.03
CA TYR A 5 -0.55 22.66 -17.14
C TYR A 5 -0.95 24.01 -16.55
N THR A 6 -0.01 24.74 -15.92
CA THR A 6 -0.30 25.96 -15.16
C THR A 6 -0.94 27.04 -16.02
N GLY A 7 -0.63 27.09 -17.33
CA GLY A 7 -1.23 28.03 -18.28
C GLY A 7 -2.73 27.83 -18.51
N TYR A 8 -3.32 26.70 -18.08
CA TYR A 8 -4.76 26.43 -18.19
C TYR A 8 -5.52 26.70 -16.88
N MET A 9 -4.85 27.08 -15.79
CA MET A 9 -5.52 27.33 -14.51
C MET A 9 -6.47 28.52 -14.56
N ASP A 10 -6.19 29.53 -15.38
CA ASP A 10 -7.08 30.68 -15.57
C ASP A 10 -8.36 30.30 -16.32
N ASP A 11 -8.33 29.24 -17.11
CA ASP A 11 -9.47 28.75 -17.89
C ASP A 11 -10.26 27.64 -17.18
N LYS A 12 -9.92 27.30 -15.93
CA LYS A 12 -10.46 26.11 -15.23
C LYS A 12 -11.98 26.07 -15.20
N ASP A 13 -12.65 27.20 -14.95
CA ASP A 13 -14.11 27.25 -14.86
C ASP A 13 -14.78 26.93 -16.21
N ALA A 14 -14.18 27.37 -17.31
CA ALA A 14 -14.65 27.03 -18.66
C ALA A 14 -14.42 25.54 -18.95
N ILE A 15 -13.29 24.97 -18.54
CA ILE A 15 -12.97 23.54 -18.66
C ILE A 15 -13.96 22.71 -17.83
N TYR A 16 -14.27 23.10 -16.61
CA TYR A 16 -15.24 22.42 -15.75
C TYR A 16 -16.65 22.50 -16.30
N GLY A 17 -17.06 23.69 -16.80
CA GLY A 17 -18.34 23.86 -17.48
C GLY A 17 -18.48 22.95 -18.71
N GLN A 18 -17.39 22.76 -19.46
CA GLN A 18 -17.37 21.83 -20.59
C GLN A 18 -17.50 20.38 -20.13
N LEU A 19 -16.75 19.96 -19.11
CA LEU A 19 -16.83 18.58 -18.57
C LEU A 19 -18.23 18.27 -17.99
N TRP A 20 -18.85 19.26 -17.37
CA TRP A 20 -20.24 19.13 -16.92
C TRP A 20 -21.20 18.95 -18.09
N ASN A 21 -21.13 19.80 -19.11
CA ASN A 21 -22.03 19.74 -20.26
C ASN A 21 -21.86 18.46 -21.08
N ASP A 22 -20.63 17.96 -21.21
CA ASP A 22 -20.32 16.80 -22.03
C ASP A 22 -20.53 15.47 -21.32
N PHE A 23 -20.21 15.41 -20.01
CA PHE A 23 -20.11 14.16 -19.26
C PHE A 23 -20.82 14.18 -17.90
N GLY A 24 -21.35 15.32 -17.46
CA GLY A 24 -21.97 15.46 -16.13
C GLY A 24 -20.97 15.44 -14.97
N VAL A 25 -19.71 15.81 -15.20
CA VAL A 25 -18.69 15.85 -14.14
C VAL A 25 -18.93 17.05 -13.23
N ASP A 26 -19.30 16.79 -11.97
CA ASP A 26 -19.46 17.82 -10.95
C ASP A 26 -18.12 18.23 -10.35
N SER A 27 -17.68 19.47 -10.62
CA SER A 27 -16.45 20.07 -10.09
C SER A 27 -16.69 21.11 -9.00
N LEU A 28 -17.96 21.36 -8.61
CA LEU A 28 -18.30 22.45 -7.66
C LEU A 28 -17.81 22.17 -6.23
N HIS A 29 -17.59 20.90 -5.87
CA HIS A 29 -17.14 20.47 -4.55
C HIS A 29 -15.66 20.04 -4.56
N GLY A 30 -14.89 20.50 -5.57
CA GLY A 30 -13.47 20.21 -5.68
C GLY A 30 -12.66 20.90 -4.59
N TYR A 31 -11.72 20.19 -3.98
CA TYR A 31 -10.78 20.71 -2.99
C TYR A 31 -9.45 19.95 -2.99
N GLY A 32 -8.45 20.53 -2.31
CA GLY A 32 -7.11 19.92 -2.20
C GLY A 32 -6.44 19.80 -3.57
N ASP A 33 -6.14 18.60 -3.98
CA ASP A 33 -5.45 18.25 -5.23
C ASP A 33 -6.39 18.14 -6.46
N TYR A 34 -7.67 18.56 -6.33
CA TYR A 34 -8.67 18.40 -7.38
C TYR A 34 -8.36 19.25 -8.62
N ASP A 35 -8.14 20.55 -8.43
CA ASP A 35 -7.87 21.49 -9.52
C ASP A 35 -6.61 21.09 -10.29
N ASP A 36 -5.52 20.80 -9.57
CA ASP A 36 -4.27 20.35 -10.17
C ASP A 36 -4.46 19.09 -11.01
N SER A 37 -5.17 18.09 -10.47
CA SER A 37 -5.41 16.82 -11.15
C SER A 37 -6.26 16.99 -12.41
N MET A 38 -7.33 17.78 -12.34
CA MET A 38 -8.26 17.96 -13.46
C MET A 38 -7.65 18.78 -14.59
N ILE A 39 -6.96 19.87 -14.27
CA ILE A 39 -6.32 20.73 -15.27
C ILE A 39 -5.10 20.04 -15.88
N PHE A 40 -4.31 19.29 -15.09
CA PHE A 40 -3.29 18.39 -15.62
C PHE A 40 -3.88 17.37 -16.59
N GLY A 41 -4.98 16.70 -16.23
CA GLY A 41 -5.66 15.74 -17.09
C GLY A 41 -6.11 16.37 -18.44
N TYR A 42 -6.68 17.57 -18.41
CA TYR A 42 -7.03 18.32 -19.61
C TYR A 42 -5.81 18.61 -20.49
N ALA A 43 -4.72 19.13 -19.91
CA ALA A 43 -3.47 19.43 -20.62
C ALA A 43 -2.85 18.17 -21.24
N VAL A 44 -2.84 17.05 -20.50
CA VAL A 44 -2.36 15.75 -21.00
C VAL A 44 -3.21 15.29 -22.19
N GLY A 45 -4.53 15.44 -22.14
CA GLY A 45 -5.40 15.12 -23.26
C GLY A 45 -5.01 15.89 -24.52
N LYS A 46 -4.76 17.20 -24.42
CA LYS A 46 -4.29 18.05 -25.54
C LYS A 46 -2.92 17.64 -26.06
N VAL A 47 -2.00 17.29 -25.18
CA VAL A 47 -0.66 16.81 -25.57
C VAL A 47 -0.76 15.50 -26.36
N ILE A 48 -1.58 14.55 -25.90
CA ILE A 48 -1.80 13.28 -26.58
C ILE A 48 -2.45 13.51 -27.95
N GLU A 49 -3.46 14.38 -28.04
CA GLU A 49 -4.10 14.74 -29.31
C GLU A 49 -3.09 15.33 -30.30
N SER A 50 -2.28 16.30 -29.88
CA SER A 50 -1.22 16.90 -30.69
C SER A 50 -0.19 15.86 -31.14
N PHE A 51 0.26 14.99 -30.22
CA PHE A 51 1.20 13.92 -30.54
C PHE A 51 0.62 12.94 -31.55
N TYR A 52 -0.63 12.53 -31.38
CA TYR A 52 -1.33 11.62 -32.30
C TYR A 52 -1.39 12.22 -33.71
N ASN A 53 -1.89 13.46 -33.84
CA ASN A 53 -2.04 14.12 -35.10
C ASN A 53 -0.74 14.36 -35.87
N THR A 54 0.39 14.48 -35.13
CA THR A 54 1.70 14.80 -35.71
C THR A 54 2.56 13.56 -35.97
N ASN A 55 2.48 12.53 -35.13
CA ASN A 55 3.46 11.44 -35.12
C ASN A 55 2.86 10.06 -35.43
N ILE A 56 1.53 9.91 -35.32
CA ILE A 56 0.90 8.60 -35.50
C ILE A 56 0.38 8.49 -36.93
N LYS A 57 0.68 7.38 -37.59
CA LYS A 57 0.16 7.10 -38.97
C LYS A 57 -1.33 6.85 -38.92
N ALA A 58 -2.04 7.36 -39.90
CA ALA A 58 -3.47 7.08 -40.09
C ALA A 58 -3.74 5.56 -40.11
N GLY A 59 -4.75 5.11 -39.37
CA GLY A 59 -5.13 3.70 -39.26
C GLY A 59 -4.29 2.89 -38.23
N SER A 60 -3.40 3.52 -37.51
CA SER A 60 -2.71 2.85 -36.40
C SER A 60 -3.66 2.57 -35.25
N ASN A 61 -3.51 1.40 -34.62
CA ASN A 61 -4.19 1.07 -33.38
C ASN A 61 -3.51 1.79 -32.20
N VAL A 62 -4.23 2.68 -31.53
CA VAL A 62 -3.71 3.44 -30.37
C VAL A 62 -4.66 3.28 -29.20
N VAL A 63 -4.09 3.01 -28.04
CA VAL A 63 -4.81 2.95 -26.76
C VAL A 63 -4.18 3.94 -25.81
N VAL A 64 -5.03 4.63 -25.05
CA VAL A 64 -4.62 5.46 -23.90
C VAL A 64 -5.28 4.89 -22.65
N GLN A 65 -4.45 4.53 -21.69
CA GLN A 65 -4.89 4.02 -20.39
C GLN A 65 -4.66 5.09 -19.30
N ALA A 66 -5.75 5.56 -18.71
CA ALA A 66 -5.77 6.47 -17.58
C ALA A 66 -5.89 5.66 -16.28
N HIS A 67 -5.19 6.09 -15.23
CA HIS A 67 -5.21 5.45 -13.93
C HIS A 67 -5.70 6.43 -12.86
N GLU A 68 -6.65 5.99 -12.06
CA GLU A 68 -7.26 6.75 -10.97
C GLU A 68 -8.00 8.01 -11.43
N TRP A 69 -8.88 8.55 -10.58
CA TRP A 69 -9.67 9.73 -10.88
C TRP A 69 -8.81 10.94 -11.32
N GLN A 70 -7.58 11.07 -10.80
CA GLN A 70 -6.65 12.16 -11.14
C GLN A 70 -6.33 12.25 -12.63
N SER A 71 -6.38 11.14 -13.35
CA SER A 71 -6.15 11.10 -14.80
C SER A 71 -7.43 10.97 -15.64
N GLY A 72 -8.59 10.90 -14.98
CA GLY A 72 -9.89 10.75 -15.64
C GLY A 72 -10.20 11.86 -16.64
N GLY A 73 -9.83 13.11 -16.32
CA GLY A 73 -10.00 14.25 -17.22
C GLY A 73 -9.34 14.06 -18.59
N ALA A 74 -8.18 13.40 -18.65
CA ALA A 74 -7.50 13.09 -19.92
C ALA A 74 -8.29 12.08 -20.74
N ALA A 75 -8.81 11.02 -20.11
CA ALA A 75 -9.61 10.01 -20.81
C ALA A 75 -10.90 10.59 -21.38
N LEU A 76 -11.60 11.44 -20.61
CA LEU A 76 -12.80 12.14 -21.06
C LEU A 76 -12.51 13.11 -22.21
N TYR A 77 -11.43 13.88 -22.11
CA TYR A 77 -10.99 14.76 -23.21
C TYR A 77 -10.78 13.98 -24.51
N LEU A 78 -10.05 12.87 -24.45
CA LEU A 78 -9.75 12.05 -25.62
C LEU A 78 -10.99 11.35 -26.19
N LYS A 79 -11.89 10.91 -25.31
CA LYS A 79 -13.16 10.31 -25.74
C LYS A 79 -13.97 11.23 -26.66
N LYS A 80 -13.95 12.53 -26.37
CA LYS A 80 -14.64 13.54 -27.14
C LYS A 80 -13.87 13.99 -28.39
N ASN A 81 -12.58 14.33 -28.21
CA ASN A 81 -11.81 15.08 -29.19
C ASN A 81 -10.99 14.17 -30.12
N LEU A 82 -10.74 12.93 -29.74
CA LEU A 82 -9.93 11.96 -30.49
C LEU A 82 -10.57 10.56 -30.51
N PRO A 83 -11.76 10.41 -31.12
CA PRO A 83 -12.56 9.17 -31.08
C PRO A 83 -11.87 7.95 -31.72
N ALA A 84 -10.80 8.16 -32.49
CA ALA A 84 -10.01 7.10 -33.11
C ALA A 84 -9.15 6.32 -32.09
N VAL A 85 -8.94 6.87 -30.89
CA VAL A 85 -8.14 6.24 -29.84
C VAL A 85 -9.02 5.42 -28.90
N GLY A 86 -8.60 4.19 -28.62
CA GLY A 86 -9.23 3.37 -27.57
C GLY A 86 -8.89 3.92 -26.19
N THR A 87 -9.91 4.18 -25.38
CA THR A 87 -9.72 4.73 -24.02
C THR A 87 -9.95 3.65 -22.97
N ILE A 88 -9.01 3.52 -22.03
CA ILE A 88 -9.12 2.65 -20.86
C ILE A 88 -9.04 3.50 -19.61
N PHE A 89 -9.85 3.16 -18.63
CA PHE A 89 -9.77 3.73 -17.29
C PHE A 89 -9.60 2.60 -16.28
N THR A 90 -8.56 2.71 -15.45
CA THR A 90 -8.27 1.76 -14.38
C THR A 90 -8.39 2.46 -13.03
N THR A 91 -9.36 2.05 -12.22
CA THR A 91 -9.40 2.45 -10.81
C THR A 91 -8.72 1.38 -9.95
N HIS A 92 -7.74 1.79 -9.13
CA HIS A 92 -7.03 0.88 -8.23
C HIS A 92 -7.73 0.76 -6.88
N ALA A 93 -8.46 1.80 -6.48
CA ALA A 93 -9.30 1.83 -5.30
C ALA A 93 -10.43 2.81 -5.56
N THR A 94 -11.68 2.43 -5.34
CA THR A 94 -12.76 3.39 -5.50
C THR A 94 -12.63 4.54 -4.49
N SER A 95 -12.86 5.78 -4.94
CA SER A 95 -12.82 6.96 -4.06
C SER A 95 -13.76 6.79 -2.87
N ILE A 96 -14.93 6.20 -3.10
CA ILE A 96 -15.95 6.00 -2.06
C ILE A 96 -15.59 4.85 -1.14
N GLY A 97 -15.18 3.68 -1.64
CA GLY A 97 -14.78 2.55 -0.81
C GLY A 97 -13.67 2.91 0.15
N ARG A 98 -12.63 3.60 -0.36
CA ARG A 98 -11.54 4.13 0.47
C ARG A 98 -12.04 5.11 1.51
N SER A 99 -12.96 6.03 1.14
CA SER A 99 -13.48 7.05 2.06
C SER A 99 -14.35 6.43 3.16
N ILE A 100 -15.20 5.46 2.84
CA ILE A 100 -15.99 4.71 3.84
C ILE A 100 -15.05 4.03 4.84
N ALA A 101 -14.07 3.29 4.34
CA ALA A 101 -13.10 2.57 5.17
C ALA A 101 -12.28 3.51 6.08
N SER A 102 -11.78 4.64 5.51
CA SER A 102 -10.95 5.62 6.23
C SER A 102 -11.71 6.38 7.31
N ASN A 103 -13.05 6.56 7.15
CA ASN A 103 -13.90 7.25 8.11
C ASN A 103 -14.50 6.31 9.17
N GLY A 104 -13.97 5.11 9.33
CA GLY A 104 -14.36 4.20 10.39
C GLY A 104 -15.72 3.50 10.19
N LYS A 105 -16.34 3.70 9.02
CA LYS A 105 -17.62 3.05 8.69
C LYS A 105 -17.37 1.57 8.33
N PRO A 106 -18.33 0.66 8.63
CA PRO A 106 -18.25 -0.74 8.24
C PRO A 106 -18.52 -0.86 6.73
N LEU A 107 -17.44 -1.11 5.96
CA LEU A 107 -17.54 -1.19 4.50
C LEU A 107 -18.18 -2.50 4.05
N TYR A 108 -17.81 -3.62 4.66
CA TYR A 108 -18.12 -4.94 4.13
C TYR A 108 -19.45 -5.50 4.63
N ASP A 109 -19.82 -5.27 5.89
CA ASP A 109 -21.08 -5.75 6.49
C ASP A 109 -22.30 -5.03 5.90
N TYR A 110 -22.15 -3.77 5.48
CA TYR A 110 -23.24 -2.95 4.90
C TYR A 110 -23.04 -2.66 3.41
N PHE A 111 -22.14 -3.37 2.76
CA PHE A 111 -21.69 -3.11 1.41
C PHE A 111 -22.82 -2.90 0.39
N ASP A 112 -23.76 -3.81 0.33
CA ASP A 112 -24.86 -3.80 -0.63
C ASP A 112 -25.92 -2.70 -0.34
N GLY A 113 -25.89 -2.10 0.85
CA GLY A 113 -26.76 -0.99 1.27
C GLY A 113 -26.20 0.40 0.94
N TYR A 114 -24.94 0.52 0.59
CA TYR A 114 -24.35 1.82 0.28
C TYR A 114 -24.73 2.30 -1.12
N ASN A 115 -25.15 3.58 -1.20
CA ASN A 115 -25.30 4.30 -2.44
C ASN A 115 -24.06 5.21 -2.65
N GLY A 116 -23.37 5.07 -3.78
CA GLY A 116 -22.11 5.79 -4.04
C GLY A 116 -22.26 7.30 -4.03
N ASP A 117 -23.33 7.84 -4.64
CA ASP A 117 -23.54 9.30 -4.71
C ASP A 117 -23.88 9.88 -3.35
N GLN A 118 -24.75 9.22 -2.58
CA GLN A 118 -25.10 9.62 -1.21
C GLN A 118 -23.87 9.58 -0.29
N MET A 119 -23.04 8.54 -0.40
CA MET A 119 -21.82 8.43 0.40
C MET A 119 -20.79 9.48 -0.01
N ALA A 120 -20.72 9.85 -1.29
CA ALA A 120 -19.86 10.93 -1.75
C ALA A 120 -20.22 12.28 -1.11
N GLU A 121 -21.52 12.58 -1.00
CA GLU A 121 -22.02 13.75 -0.28
C GLU A 121 -21.68 13.71 1.21
N GLU A 122 -22.00 12.59 1.87
CA GLU A 122 -21.78 12.42 3.31
C GLU A 122 -20.31 12.54 3.70
N LEU A 123 -19.40 12.04 2.85
CA LEU A 123 -17.96 12.00 3.10
C LEU A 123 -17.20 13.16 2.43
N ASN A 124 -17.91 14.12 1.80
CA ASN A 124 -17.34 15.29 1.15
C ASN A 124 -16.31 14.95 0.06
N VAL A 125 -16.64 14.00 -0.81
CA VAL A 125 -15.79 13.58 -1.94
C VAL A 125 -16.53 13.57 -3.28
N GLN A 126 -17.61 14.40 -3.41
CA GLN A 126 -18.51 14.42 -4.56
C GLN A 126 -17.78 14.62 -5.87
N SER A 127 -16.92 15.64 -5.97
CA SER A 127 -16.23 15.93 -7.23
C SER A 127 -15.26 14.84 -7.64
N LYS A 128 -14.49 14.26 -6.70
CA LYS A 128 -13.58 13.14 -6.98
C LYS A 128 -14.35 11.90 -7.45
N GLN A 129 -15.45 11.57 -6.77
CA GLN A 129 -16.32 10.48 -7.15
C GLN A 129 -17.01 10.75 -8.50
N SER A 130 -17.44 11.98 -8.76
CA SER A 130 -18.07 12.35 -10.04
C SER A 130 -17.13 12.15 -11.20
N VAL A 131 -15.84 12.53 -11.08
CA VAL A 131 -14.83 12.24 -12.12
C VAL A 131 -14.65 10.74 -12.31
N GLU A 132 -14.44 9.97 -11.22
CA GLU A 132 -14.26 8.52 -11.29
C GLU A 132 -15.44 7.85 -11.99
N LYS A 133 -16.67 8.16 -11.55
CA LYS A 133 -17.92 7.61 -12.08
C LYS A 133 -18.12 7.95 -13.56
N ASN A 134 -18.01 9.23 -13.91
CA ASN A 134 -18.27 9.64 -15.29
C ASN A 134 -17.14 9.20 -16.23
N THR A 135 -15.89 9.10 -15.77
CA THR A 135 -14.82 8.47 -16.55
C THR A 135 -15.12 7.00 -16.78
N ALA A 136 -15.44 6.26 -15.72
CA ALA A 136 -15.80 4.85 -15.82
C ALA A 136 -16.95 4.63 -16.81
N LEU A 137 -18.01 5.44 -16.75
CA LEU A 137 -19.21 5.30 -17.63
C LEU A 137 -18.93 5.60 -19.09
N ASN A 138 -17.93 6.41 -19.43
CA ASN A 138 -17.70 6.90 -20.78
C ASN A 138 -16.53 6.27 -21.53
N VAL A 139 -15.56 5.66 -20.86
CA VAL A 139 -14.42 5.00 -21.52
C VAL A 139 -14.83 3.73 -22.27
N ASP A 140 -13.98 3.28 -23.17
CA ASP A 140 -14.20 2.09 -23.98
C ASP A 140 -14.01 0.78 -23.20
N CYS A 141 -13.07 0.79 -22.27
CA CYS A 141 -12.83 -0.32 -21.39
C CYS A 141 -12.62 0.19 -19.96
N PHE A 142 -13.44 -0.25 -19.03
CA PHE A 142 -13.31 0.06 -17.61
C PHE A 142 -12.69 -1.13 -16.88
N THR A 143 -11.65 -0.87 -16.11
CA THR A 143 -10.86 -1.92 -15.47
C THR A 143 -10.56 -1.59 -14.01
N THR A 144 -10.27 -2.61 -13.25
CA THR A 144 -9.78 -2.50 -11.87
C THR A 144 -8.79 -3.63 -11.55
N VAL A 145 -8.22 -3.62 -10.35
CA VAL A 145 -7.09 -4.49 -9.99
C VAL A 145 -7.48 -5.80 -9.32
N SER A 146 -8.76 -5.97 -8.95
CA SER A 146 -9.21 -7.18 -8.23
C SER A 146 -10.72 -7.40 -8.28
N GLU A 147 -11.16 -8.64 -8.00
CA GLU A 147 -12.58 -8.98 -7.86
C GLU A 147 -13.26 -8.18 -6.74
N LEU A 148 -12.55 -7.95 -5.63
CA LEU A 148 -13.09 -7.17 -4.52
C LEU A 148 -13.37 -5.73 -4.94
N THR A 149 -12.42 -5.09 -5.62
CA THR A 149 -12.59 -3.73 -6.15
C THR A 149 -13.60 -3.70 -7.30
N ALA A 150 -13.72 -4.77 -8.11
CA ALA A 150 -14.75 -4.85 -9.15
C ALA A 150 -16.18 -4.84 -8.55
N ARG A 151 -16.39 -5.49 -7.40
CA ARG A 151 -17.65 -5.38 -6.66
C ARG A 151 -17.90 -3.94 -6.19
N GLU A 152 -16.86 -3.24 -5.71
CA GLU A 152 -16.97 -1.82 -5.34
C GLU A 152 -17.33 -0.96 -6.55
N CYS A 153 -16.70 -1.19 -7.71
CA CYS A 153 -17.00 -0.47 -8.94
C CYS A 153 -18.47 -0.62 -9.33
N LYS A 154 -19.00 -1.85 -9.30
CA LYS A 154 -20.40 -2.11 -9.59
C LYS A 154 -21.34 -1.39 -8.62
N GLN A 155 -21.09 -1.50 -7.31
CA GLN A 155 -21.98 -0.97 -6.26
C GLN A 155 -21.87 0.54 -6.09
N LEU A 156 -20.65 1.08 -6.08
CA LEU A 156 -20.38 2.45 -5.65
C LEU A 156 -20.13 3.41 -6.82
N VAL A 157 -19.57 2.91 -7.93
CA VAL A 157 -19.33 3.69 -9.15
C VAL A 157 -20.49 3.53 -10.14
N GLY A 158 -21.18 2.39 -10.10
CA GLY A 158 -22.38 2.12 -10.94
C GLY A 158 -22.06 1.51 -12.30
N ARG A 159 -20.83 0.99 -12.50
CA ARG A 159 -20.44 0.24 -13.71
C ARG A 159 -19.69 -1.04 -13.33
N GLU A 160 -20.01 -2.15 -13.97
CA GLU A 160 -19.19 -3.37 -13.93
C GLU A 160 -17.89 -3.17 -14.71
N CYS A 161 -16.79 -3.75 -14.21
CA CYS A 161 -15.52 -3.72 -14.90
C CYS A 161 -15.52 -4.73 -16.07
N ASP A 162 -14.94 -4.31 -17.19
CA ASP A 162 -14.82 -5.15 -18.38
C ASP A 162 -13.70 -6.20 -18.23
N VAL A 163 -12.61 -5.82 -17.57
CA VAL A 163 -11.45 -6.69 -17.33
C VAL A 163 -10.82 -6.36 -15.97
N ILE A 164 -10.37 -7.40 -15.27
CA ILE A 164 -9.55 -7.25 -14.04
C ILE A 164 -8.08 -7.31 -14.43
N LEU A 165 -7.32 -6.32 -13.95
CA LEU A 165 -5.91 -6.10 -14.24
C LEU A 165 -5.09 -6.20 -12.95
N GLU A 166 -4.72 -7.39 -12.54
CA GLU A 166 -3.89 -7.58 -11.36
C GLU A 166 -2.56 -6.85 -11.52
N ASN A 167 -2.07 -6.30 -10.42
CA ASN A 167 -0.81 -5.57 -10.39
C ASN A 167 0.37 -6.55 -10.35
N GLY A 168 1.16 -6.55 -11.41
CA GLY A 168 2.35 -7.38 -11.49
C GLY A 168 3.54 -6.84 -10.70
N PHE A 169 4.56 -7.66 -10.57
CA PHE A 169 5.80 -7.38 -9.88
C PHE A 169 7.00 -7.78 -10.76
N GLU A 170 8.10 -7.05 -10.63
CA GLU A 170 9.39 -7.44 -11.20
C GLU A 170 10.32 -7.86 -10.08
N LYS A 171 11.12 -8.91 -10.31
CA LYS A 171 12.03 -9.42 -9.29
C LYS A 171 13.50 -9.19 -9.57
N ASP A 172 13.83 -8.51 -10.64
CA ASP A 172 15.22 -8.32 -11.08
C ASP A 172 16.07 -7.54 -10.07
N PHE A 173 15.43 -6.77 -9.18
CA PHE A 173 16.10 -6.06 -8.09
C PHE A 173 16.16 -6.86 -6.77
N VAL A 174 15.59 -8.07 -6.71
CA VAL A 174 15.74 -8.95 -5.55
C VAL A 174 17.08 -9.65 -5.66
N PRO A 175 18.02 -9.45 -4.73
CA PRO A 175 19.33 -10.09 -4.78
C PRO A 175 19.21 -11.60 -4.67
N ALA A 176 20.19 -12.33 -5.16
CA ALA A 176 20.17 -13.79 -5.16
C ALA A 176 21.44 -14.40 -4.53
N GLY A 177 21.31 -15.65 -4.07
CA GLY A 177 22.45 -16.46 -3.61
C GLY A 177 23.26 -15.80 -2.49
N LYS A 178 24.57 -15.64 -2.69
CA LYS A 178 25.48 -15.08 -1.67
C LYS A 178 25.20 -13.60 -1.39
N GLU A 179 24.78 -12.85 -2.40
CA GLU A 179 24.47 -11.43 -2.26
C GLU A 179 23.23 -11.24 -1.36
N PHE A 180 22.18 -12.04 -1.57
CA PHE A 180 20.99 -12.03 -0.71
C PHE A 180 21.37 -12.21 0.76
N ASN A 181 22.19 -13.22 1.08
CA ASN A 181 22.58 -13.50 2.44
C ASN A 181 23.44 -12.39 3.05
N ALA A 182 24.34 -11.79 2.25
CA ALA A 182 25.18 -10.68 2.70
C ALA A 182 24.34 -9.43 3.01
N LYS A 183 23.46 -9.02 2.10
CA LYS A 183 22.56 -7.87 2.30
C LYS A 183 21.61 -8.11 3.48
N ARG A 184 21.04 -9.30 3.59
CA ARG A 184 20.19 -9.67 4.73
C ARG A 184 20.93 -9.53 6.07
N LYS A 185 22.17 -10.00 6.14
CA LYS A 185 22.97 -9.88 7.37
C LYS A 185 23.20 -8.42 7.75
N VAL A 186 23.61 -7.58 6.79
CA VAL A 186 23.83 -6.14 7.03
C VAL A 186 22.56 -5.45 7.52
N ALA A 187 21.44 -5.70 6.84
CA ALA A 187 20.15 -5.13 7.20
C ALA A 187 19.68 -5.58 8.59
N ARG A 188 19.91 -6.83 8.94
CA ARG A 188 19.59 -7.36 10.26
C ARG A 188 20.45 -6.71 11.35
N ASP A 189 21.75 -6.64 11.10
CA ASP A 189 22.72 -6.07 12.06
C ASP A 189 22.37 -4.60 12.36
N ILE A 190 22.05 -3.79 11.34
CA ILE A 190 21.67 -2.37 11.57
C ILE A 190 20.34 -2.25 12.33
N ARG A 191 19.31 -3.04 12.01
CA ARG A 191 18.04 -3.03 12.74
C ARG A 191 18.23 -3.38 14.21
N LEU A 192 18.97 -4.44 14.53
CA LEU A 192 19.26 -4.81 15.92
C LEU A 192 20.07 -3.73 16.63
N ARG A 193 21.05 -3.13 15.95
CA ARG A 193 21.85 -2.05 16.52
C ARG A 193 21.03 -0.81 16.84
N VAL A 194 20.13 -0.40 15.95
CA VAL A 194 19.20 0.73 16.18
C VAL A 194 18.29 0.45 17.38
N ALA A 195 17.72 -0.75 17.46
CA ALA A 195 16.85 -1.13 18.57
C ALA A 195 17.60 -1.12 19.91
N ARG A 196 18.81 -1.68 19.97
CA ARG A 196 19.68 -1.65 21.16
C ARG A 196 20.06 -0.22 21.56
N ALA A 197 20.40 0.62 20.56
CA ALA A 197 20.76 2.01 20.81
C ALA A 197 19.59 2.83 21.36
N LEU A 198 18.36 2.57 20.94
CA LEU A 198 17.16 3.24 21.44
C LEU A 198 16.77 2.77 22.83
N THR A 199 16.72 1.46 23.03
CA THR A 199 16.15 0.86 24.25
C THR A 199 17.16 0.71 25.40
N GLY A 200 18.45 0.66 25.10
CA GLY A 200 19.47 0.33 26.09
C GLY A 200 19.45 -1.14 26.52
N ASP A 201 18.67 -1.99 25.86
CA ASP A 201 18.55 -3.39 26.22
C ASP A 201 19.54 -4.27 25.43
N SER A 202 20.02 -5.32 26.07
CA SER A 202 20.84 -6.37 25.43
C SER A 202 19.94 -7.33 24.63
N ILE A 203 19.43 -6.88 23.49
CA ILE A 203 18.61 -7.69 22.59
C ILE A 203 19.50 -8.76 21.94
N SER A 204 19.07 -10.02 21.96
CA SER A 204 19.82 -11.13 21.36
C SER A 204 20.00 -10.98 19.84
N ASP A 205 21.11 -11.50 19.30
CA ASP A 205 21.35 -11.53 17.85
C ASP A 205 20.37 -12.43 17.10
N ASP A 206 19.77 -13.38 17.78
CA ASP A 206 18.74 -14.27 17.22
C ASP A 206 17.32 -13.73 17.42
N ALA A 207 17.14 -12.51 17.96
CA ALA A 207 15.83 -11.88 18.11
C ALA A 207 15.03 -11.89 16.80
N LEU A 208 13.73 -12.09 16.89
CA LEU A 208 12.83 -12.08 15.74
C LEU A 208 12.59 -10.63 15.29
N ILE A 209 12.95 -10.30 14.06
CA ILE A 209 12.67 -8.98 13.48
C ILE A 209 11.38 -9.04 12.66
N ILE A 210 10.39 -8.30 13.11
CA ILE A 210 9.08 -8.17 12.45
C ILE A 210 8.93 -6.76 11.91
N ASN A 211 8.25 -6.59 10.76
CA ASN A 211 7.91 -5.27 10.29
C ASN A 211 6.48 -5.13 9.77
N LEU A 212 6.02 -3.88 9.82
CA LEU A 212 4.91 -3.34 9.04
C LEU A 212 5.42 -2.09 8.33
N GLY A 213 5.18 -1.99 7.03
CA GLY A 213 5.48 -0.80 6.23
C GLY A 213 4.30 -0.37 5.37
N GLY A 214 4.23 0.91 5.06
CA GLY A 214 3.14 1.45 4.24
C GLY A 214 2.90 2.93 4.47
N ARG A 215 1.76 3.43 3.97
CA ARG A 215 1.32 4.82 4.20
C ARG A 215 0.67 4.95 5.58
N MET A 216 0.64 6.17 6.10
CA MET A 216 0.01 6.51 7.37
C MET A 216 -1.52 6.45 7.27
N GLU A 217 -2.06 5.24 7.22
CA GLU A 217 -3.50 4.95 7.20
C GLU A 217 -3.80 3.93 8.31
N MET A 218 -4.00 4.42 9.55
CA MET A 218 -4.07 3.59 10.77
C MET A 218 -4.92 2.34 10.60
N ARG A 219 -6.21 2.49 10.22
CA ARG A 219 -7.16 1.38 10.06
C ARG A 219 -6.95 0.64 8.75
N ASN A 220 -6.83 1.35 7.62
CA ASN A 220 -6.78 0.74 6.30
C ASN A 220 -5.54 -0.16 6.13
N LYS A 221 -4.38 0.29 6.61
CA LYS A 221 -3.16 -0.51 6.61
C LYS A 221 -3.03 -1.43 7.81
N GLY A 222 -3.96 -1.33 8.78
CA GLY A 222 -3.97 -2.17 9.98
C GLY A 222 -2.85 -1.86 10.96
N ILE A 223 -2.34 -0.62 10.96
CA ILE A 223 -1.29 -0.19 11.90
C ILE A 223 -1.79 -0.31 13.34
N ASP A 224 -3.05 0.06 13.58
CA ASP A 224 -3.75 -0.11 14.85
C ASP A 224 -3.77 -1.57 15.32
N MET A 225 -4.11 -2.49 14.44
CA MET A 225 -4.16 -3.93 14.74
C MET A 225 -2.77 -4.53 14.92
N PHE A 226 -1.78 -4.06 14.16
CA PHE A 226 -0.38 -4.45 14.37
C PHE A 226 0.10 -4.07 15.77
N LEU A 227 -0.15 -2.83 16.19
CA LEU A 227 0.23 -2.35 17.52
C LEU A 227 -0.50 -3.11 18.65
N GLU A 228 -1.81 -3.34 18.49
CA GLU A 228 -2.60 -4.18 19.40
C GLU A 228 -2.01 -5.60 19.50
N SER A 229 -1.63 -6.19 18.37
CA SER A 229 -1.01 -7.52 18.35
C SER A 229 0.35 -7.53 19.04
N MET A 230 1.14 -6.46 18.92
CA MET A 230 2.43 -6.34 19.64
C MET A 230 2.22 -6.20 21.15
N ALA A 231 1.20 -5.47 21.59
CA ALA A 231 0.86 -5.37 23.02
C ALA A 231 0.45 -6.74 23.60
N ARG A 232 -0.39 -7.49 22.88
CA ARG A 232 -0.79 -8.85 23.24
C ARG A 232 0.39 -9.82 23.23
N LEU A 233 1.25 -9.71 22.22
CA LEU A 233 2.45 -10.54 22.10
C LEU A 233 3.40 -10.32 23.29
N ASN A 234 3.53 -9.08 23.77
CA ASN A 234 4.33 -8.75 24.91
C ASN A 234 3.78 -9.35 26.22
N ALA A 235 2.48 -9.55 26.32
CA ALA A 235 1.81 -10.23 27.43
C ALA A 235 1.77 -11.77 27.28
N CYS A 236 2.22 -12.31 26.14
CA CYS A 236 2.15 -13.75 25.85
C CYS A 236 3.22 -14.51 26.64
N ALA A 237 2.80 -15.32 27.61
CA ALA A 237 3.70 -16.14 28.43
C ALA A 237 4.47 -17.21 27.63
N GLU A 238 3.97 -17.57 26.45
CA GLU A 238 4.58 -18.58 25.58
C GLU A 238 5.71 -18.00 24.70
N LEU A 239 5.89 -16.69 24.67
CA LEU A 239 6.97 -16.06 23.92
C LEU A 239 8.29 -16.20 24.71
N ASP A 240 9.20 -17.01 24.21
CA ASP A 240 10.50 -17.31 24.82
C ASP A 240 11.69 -16.59 24.15
N ARG A 241 11.41 -15.84 23.07
CA ARG A 241 12.38 -15.14 22.21
C ARG A 241 12.11 -13.63 22.20
N ASP A 242 13.18 -12.84 22.10
CA ASP A 242 13.05 -11.40 21.90
C ASP A 242 12.47 -11.07 20.51
N VAL A 243 11.63 -10.05 20.44
CA VAL A 243 11.02 -9.56 19.22
C VAL A 243 11.32 -8.08 19.05
N VAL A 244 11.78 -7.68 17.88
CA VAL A 244 11.93 -6.28 17.48
C VAL A 244 10.93 -5.99 16.36
N ALA A 245 9.91 -5.21 16.66
CA ALA A 245 8.81 -4.88 15.78
C ALA A 245 8.99 -3.48 15.20
N TYR A 246 9.27 -3.40 13.91
CA TYR A 246 9.45 -2.14 13.21
C TYR A 246 8.16 -1.66 12.55
N ILE A 247 7.90 -0.36 12.66
CA ILE A 247 6.86 0.36 11.93
C ILE A 247 7.56 1.32 10.98
N ASP A 248 7.72 0.88 9.73
CA ASP A 248 8.38 1.61 8.65
C ASP A 248 7.32 2.43 7.89
N VAL A 249 6.77 3.46 8.53
CA VAL A 249 5.64 4.28 8.04
C VAL A 249 6.02 5.75 8.07
N PRO A 250 6.23 6.39 6.91
CA PRO A 250 6.55 7.81 6.85
C PRO A 250 5.44 8.69 7.46
N ALA A 251 5.87 9.71 8.20
CA ALA A 251 4.99 10.70 8.82
C ALA A 251 5.54 12.11 8.63
N TRP A 252 4.92 13.10 9.27
CA TRP A 252 5.44 14.46 9.29
C TRP A 252 6.62 14.55 10.27
N SER A 253 7.78 14.12 9.77
CA SER A 253 9.02 13.99 10.55
C SER A 253 10.08 14.99 10.09
N GLY A 254 10.96 15.34 11.03
CA GLY A 254 12.21 16.04 10.79
C GLY A 254 13.39 15.08 10.61
N ASP A 255 14.57 15.56 11.02
CA ASP A 255 15.82 14.82 10.92
C ASP A 255 15.89 13.61 11.88
N ALA A 256 16.87 12.75 11.66
CA ALA A 256 17.25 11.71 12.60
C ALA A 256 17.59 12.29 13.97
N ARG A 257 17.15 11.66 15.05
CA ARG A 257 17.39 12.14 16.41
C ARG A 257 18.88 12.19 16.72
N GLU A 258 19.35 13.34 17.17
CA GLU A 258 20.79 13.55 17.47
C GLU A 258 21.34 12.59 18.53
N ASP A 259 20.56 12.29 19.58
CA ASP A 259 20.98 11.39 20.65
C ASP A 259 21.14 9.96 20.15
N LEU A 260 20.27 9.49 19.26
CA LEU A 260 20.38 8.20 18.58
C LEU A 260 21.60 8.18 17.64
N VAL A 261 21.76 9.19 16.79
CA VAL A 261 22.88 9.30 15.86
C VAL A 261 24.22 9.30 16.60
N LYS A 262 24.33 9.99 17.75
CA LYS A 262 25.53 9.96 18.59
C LYS A 262 25.86 8.55 19.09
N ARG A 263 24.85 7.79 19.51
CA ARG A 263 25.05 6.37 19.89
C ARG A 263 25.51 5.52 18.72
N LEU A 264 24.83 5.65 17.55
CA LEU A 264 25.16 4.86 16.37
C LEU A 264 26.54 5.17 15.77
N LYS A 265 27.06 6.38 15.97
CA LYS A 265 28.42 6.78 15.55
C LYS A 265 29.50 6.44 16.55
N SER A 266 29.15 6.06 17.78
CA SER A 266 30.14 5.67 18.80
C SER A 266 30.70 4.27 18.54
N ASP A 267 31.91 4.02 19.01
CA ASP A 267 32.52 2.68 18.99
C ASP A 267 31.83 1.71 19.98
N ASN A 268 31.00 2.23 20.87
CA ASN A 268 30.22 1.42 21.78
C ASN A 268 29.16 0.64 21.05
N GLN A 269 29.01 -0.63 21.37
CA GLN A 269 28.01 -1.53 20.77
C GLN A 269 26.91 -1.96 21.76
N SER A 270 27.02 -1.55 23.02
CA SER A 270 26.07 -1.86 24.09
C SER A 270 25.76 -0.62 24.91
N TRP A 271 24.51 -0.48 25.28
CA TRP A 271 23.98 0.59 26.12
C TRP A 271 23.14 -0.06 27.22
N ASP A 272 23.12 0.54 28.41
CA ASP A 272 22.40 0.05 29.58
C ASP A 272 21.25 0.94 30.03
N THR A 273 21.02 2.02 29.29
CA THR A 273 19.95 2.98 29.54
C THR A 273 19.19 3.33 28.27
N PRO A 274 17.85 3.40 28.33
CA PRO A 274 17.05 3.82 27.19
C PRO A 274 17.27 5.30 26.88
N LEU A 275 17.12 5.66 25.59
CA LEU A 275 16.97 7.07 25.19
C LEU A 275 15.59 7.61 25.59
N PRO A 276 15.39 8.93 25.66
CA PRO A 276 14.04 9.50 25.71
C PRO A 276 13.22 8.99 24.53
N ASN A 277 11.95 8.60 24.75
CA ASN A 277 11.10 8.00 23.70
C ASN A 277 11.80 6.86 22.93
N PRO A 278 12.15 5.74 23.62
CA PRO A 278 13.05 4.71 23.11
C PRO A 278 12.43 3.83 22.00
N TYR A 279 11.40 4.31 21.35
CA TYR A 279 10.73 3.71 20.21
C TYR A 279 10.84 4.55 18.92
N LEU A 280 11.33 5.80 19.00
CA LEU A 280 11.27 6.76 17.91
C LEU A 280 12.66 7.03 17.33
N THR A 281 12.82 6.89 16.00
CA THR A 281 14.10 7.09 15.31
C THR A 281 14.36 8.52 14.86
N HIS A 282 13.32 9.25 14.48
CA HIS A 282 13.39 10.62 13.96
C HIS A 282 12.50 11.56 14.74
N GLU A 283 12.79 12.86 14.72
CA GLU A 283 11.95 13.85 15.34
C GLU A 283 10.58 13.92 14.62
N LEU A 284 9.49 14.07 15.39
CA LEU A 284 8.15 14.27 14.84
C LEU A 284 7.73 15.72 15.08
N HIS A 285 7.31 16.45 14.05
CA HIS A 285 6.83 17.83 14.17
C HIS A 285 5.53 17.92 15.00
N ASN A 286 4.72 16.86 14.96
CA ASN A 286 3.45 16.75 15.68
C ASN A 286 3.42 15.60 16.69
N PHE A 287 4.50 15.41 17.44
CA PHE A 287 4.74 14.25 18.33
C PHE A 287 3.55 13.86 19.24
N TYR A 288 2.83 14.85 19.77
CA TYR A 288 1.69 14.60 20.67
C TYR A 288 0.41 14.24 19.94
N GLU A 289 0.34 14.49 18.63
CA GLU A 289 -0.83 14.26 17.77
C GLU A 289 -0.60 13.10 16.79
N ASP A 290 0.65 12.68 16.60
CA ASP A 290 0.95 11.55 15.72
C ASP A 290 0.26 10.28 16.19
N ALA A 291 -0.57 9.70 15.32
CA ALA A 291 -1.46 8.60 15.68
C ALA A 291 -0.69 7.33 16.11
N ILE A 292 0.45 7.02 15.47
CA ILE A 292 1.27 5.86 15.81
C ILE A 292 1.96 6.09 17.16
N ALA A 293 2.60 7.25 17.35
CA ALA A 293 3.26 7.58 18.61
C ALA A 293 2.27 7.61 19.77
N CYS A 294 1.06 8.13 19.57
CA CYS A 294 -0.04 8.10 20.55
C CYS A 294 -0.46 6.66 20.88
N ALA A 295 -0.65 5.82 19.87
CA ALA A 295 -1.04 4.43 20.08
C ALA A 295 0.02 3.63 20.83
N ILE A 296 1.31 3.80 20.51
CA ILE A 296 2.44 3.16 21.22
C ILE A 296 2.40 3.52 22.70
N ARG A 297 2.20 4.81 23.04
CA ARG A 297 2.10 5.25 24.44
C ARG A 297 0.85 4.73 25.14
N ASN A 298 -0.29 4.78 24.49
CA ASN A 298 -1.57 4.33 25.07
C ASN A 298 -1.58 2.82 25.35
N LEU A 299 -0.97 2.02 24.50
CA LEU A 299 -0.82 0.57 24.67
C LEU A 299 0.34 0.19 25.60
N GLN A 300 1.10 1.16 26.12
CA GLN A 300 2.23 0.96 27.02
C GLN A 300 3.31 0.04 26.44
N ILE A 301 3.54 0.12 25.13
CA ILE A 301 4.60 -0.60 24.40
C ILE A 301 5.73 0.32 23.97
N ASP A 302 5.96 1.38 24.73
CA ASP A 302 6.91 2.46 24.46
C ASP A 302 8.37 2.13 24.87
N ASN A 303 8.66 0.89 25.17
CA ASN A 303 9.98 0.33 25.53
C ASN A 303 10.58 0.87 26.85
N ARG A 304 9.87 1.67 27.64
CA ARG A 304 10.41 2.23 28.90
C ARG A 304 10.58 1.20 30.03
N SER A 305 9.82 0.12 29.98
CA SER A 305 9.77 -0.81 31.12
C SER A 305 10.95 -1.79 31.22
N GLY A 306 11.84 -1.85 30.26
CA GLY A 306 13.04 -2.71 30.25
C GLY A 306 12.81 -4.23 30.37
N LYS A 307 11.58 -4.65 30.70
CA LYS A 307 11.20 -6.06 30.94
C LYS A 307 10.44 -6.70 29.77
N ASN A 308 10.08 -5.91 28.77
CA ASN A 308 9.29 -6.37 27.66
C ASN A 308 10.16 -7.15 26.67
N ARG A 309 9.69 -8.32 26.24
CA ARG A 309 10.35 -9.09 25.18
C ARG A 309 10.11 -8.49 23.80
N VAL A 310 9.02 -7.74 23.62
CA VAL A 310 8.70 -7.06 22.36
C VAL A 310 9.19 -5.61 22.44
N LYS A 311 10.08 -5.23 21.53
CA LYS A 311 10.57 -3.87 21.36
C LYS A 311 9.93 -3.28 20.10
N VAL A 312 9.11 -2.25 20.25
CA VAL A 312 8.46 -1.56 19.13
C VAL A 312 9.33 -0.37 18.72
N ILE A 313 9.68 -0.30 17.44
CA ILE A 313 10.49 0.79 16.88
C ILE A 313 9.70 1.45 15.75
N TYR A 314 9.50 2.75 15.86
CA TYR A 314 8.83 3.57 14.85
C TYR A 314 9.86 4.37 14.05
N ALA A 315 9.94 4.11 12.75
CA ALA A 315 10.76 4.82 11.79
C ALA A 315 9.87 5.69 10.88
N PRO A 316 9.58 6.96 11.27
CA PRO A 316 8.63 7.84 10.56
C PRO A 316 9.25 8.54 9.35
N CYS A 317 10.14 7.88 8.63
CA CYS A 317 10.86 8.47 7.51
C CYS A 317 10.74 7.63 6.24
N TYR A 318 11.02 8.25 5.09
CA TYR A 318 11.26 7.52 3.85
C TYR A 318 12.68 6.94 3.84
N LEU A 319 12.79 5.63 3.65
CA LEU A 319 14.07 4.93 3.53
C LEU A 319 14.63 5.10 2.11
N LYS A 320 15.49 6.09 1.92
CA LYS A 320 16.09 6.49 0.63
C LYS A 320 17.62 6.50 0.66
N GLY A 321 18.23 5.75 1.55
CA GLY A 321 19.70 5.65 1.67
C GLY A 321 20.38 6.84 2.34
N ASN A 322 19.64 7.81 2.88
CA ASN A 322 20.17 9.02 3.49
C ASN A 322 19.32 9.55 4.66
N ASP A 323 18.67 8.64 5.38
CA ASP A 323 17.77 9.00 6.49
C ASP A 323 18.52 9.34 7.79
N GLY A 324 19.83 9.07 7.87
CA GLY A 324 20.68 9.37 9.03
C GLY A 324 20.62 8.34 10.17
N VAL A 325 19.83 7.30 10.03
CA VAL A 325 19.71 6.19 11.01
C VAL A 325 20.08 4.85 10.39
N PHE A 326 19.39 4.47 9.31
CA PHE A 326 19.66 3.23 8.56
C PHE A 326 20.61 3.47 7.41
N ASP A 327 20.50 4.61 6.73
CA ASP A 327 21.25 5.00 5.54
C ASP A 327 21.25 3.93 4.43
N MET A 328 20.10 3.26 4.29
CA MET A 328 19.84 2.18 3.34
C MET A 328 18.51 2.41 2.61
N ASP A 329 18.43 1.99 1.35
CA ASP A 329 17.18 2.01 0.61
C ASP A 329 16.17 1.01 1.19
N TYR A 330 14.88 1.27 0.96
CA TYR A 330 13.77 0.50 1.51
C TYR A 330 13.94 -1.03 1.37
N TYR A 331 14.29 -1.50 0.18
CA TYR A 331 14.46 -2.94 -0.05
C TYR A 331 15.70 -3.52 0.62
N ASP A 332 16.75 -2.72 0.77
CA ASP A 332 17.95 -3.12 1.50
C ASP A 332 17.71 -3.20 3.02
N VAL A 333 16.75 -2.45 3.54
CA VAL A 333 16.28 -2.56 4.93
C VAL A 333 15.27 -3.72 5.08
N LEU A 334 14.32 -3.86 4.13
CA LEU A 334 13.27 -4.86 4.14
C LEU A 334 13.82 -6.29 4.24
N ILE A 335 14.86 -6.61 3.47
CA ILE A 335 15.47 -7.94 3.40
C ILE A 335 15.93 -8.48 4.78
N GLY A 336 16.17 -7.59 5.75
CA GLY A 336 16.61 -7.93 7.11
C GLY A 336 15.55 -8.56 8.00
N ASN A 337 14.27 -8.49 7.61
CA ASN A 337 13.16 -8.98 8.43
C ASN A 337 13.04 -10.51 8.39
N ASP A 338 12.48 -11.06 9.48
CA ASP A 338 12.16 -12.47 9.60
C ASP A 338 10.71 -12.76 9.23
N LEU A 339 9.81 -11.86 9.57
CA LEU A 339 8.37 -11.96 9.33
C LEU A 339 7.83 -10.56 9.03
N SER A 340 6.92 -10.43 8.08
CA SER A 340 6.17 -9.20 7.83
C SER A 340 4.70 -9.38 8.20
N VAL A 341 4.08 -8.32 8.77
CA VAL A 341 2.70 -8.39 9.23
C VAL A 341 1.92 -7.20 8.69
N TYR A 342 0.97 -7.45 7.80
CA TYR A 342 0.16 -6.44 7.12
C TYR A 342 -1.33 -6.71 7.36
N PRO A 343 -1.87 -6.35 8.53
CA PRO A 343 -3.24 -6.69 8.90
C PRO A 343 -4.25 -5.69 8.33
N SER A 344 -4.17 -5.41 7.04
CA SER A 344 -4.95 -4.38 6.37
C SER A 344 -6.45 -4.63 6.45
N TYR A 345 -7.23 -3.55 6.66
CA TYR A 345 -8.68 -3.53 6.56
C TYR A 345 -9.16 -3.17 5.14
N TYR A 346 -8.45 -2.27 4.46
CA TYR A 346 -8.73 -1.87 3.09
C TYR A 346 -7.44 -1.82 2.28
N GLU A 347 -7.23 -2.82 1.46
CA GLU A 347 -6.04 -2.94 0.60
C GLU A 347 -6.42 -3.57 -0.74
N PRO A 348 -6.73 -2.76 -1.75
CA PRO A 348 -7.24 -3.22 -3.05
C PRO A 348 -6.34 -4.16 -3.85
N TRP A 349 -5.03 -4.17 -3.54
CA TRP A 349 -4.08 -5.17 -4.04
C TRP A 349 -3.18 -5.65 -2.90
N GLY A 350 -2.17 -4.87 -2.50
CA GLY A 350 -1.22 -5.21 -1.44
C GLY A 350 0.19 -5.42 -1.99
N TYR A 351 0.83 -4.34 -2.43
CA TYR A 351 2.23 -4.40 -2.85
C TYR A 351 3.17 -4.74 -1.70
N THR A 352 2.99 -4.14 -0.51
CA THR A 352 3.89 -4.37 0.63
C THR A 352 3.98 -5.84 1.06
N PRO A 353 2.90 -6.61 1.18
CA PRO A 353 3.01 -8.04 1.43
C PRO A 353 3.59 -8.82 0.23
N LEU A 354 3.33 -8.41 -1.01
CA LEU A 354 3.91 -9.02 -2.20
C LEU A 354 5.43 -8.79 -2.26
N GLU A 355 5.90 -7.57 -1.98
CA GLU A 355 7.32 -7.22 -1.90
C GLU A 355 8.03 -8.04 -0.82
N SER A 356 7.45 -8.14 0.38
CA SER A 356 7.97 -9.00 1.44
C SER A 356 8.09 -10.46 0.99
N ALA A 357 7.05 -10.97 0.33
CA ALA A 357 7.06 -12.33 -0.23
C ALA A 357 8.17 -12.51 -1.29
N ALA A 358 8.37 -11.51 -2.17
CA ALA A 358 9.42 -11.53 -3.19
C ALA A 358 10.83 -11.49 -2.57
N PHE A 359 11.00 -10.81 -1.43
CA PHE A 359 12.22 -10.82 -0.63
C PHE A 359 12.32 -12.03 0.32
N HIS A 360 11.57 -13.08 0.05
CA HIS A 360 11.57 -14.34 0.80
C HIS A 360 11.20 -14.17 2.29
N ILE A 361 10.38 -13.19 2.62
CA ILE A 361 9.96 -12.95 4.00
C ILE A 361 8.57 -13.55 4.19
N PRO A 362 8.40 -14.55 5.06
CA PRO A 362 7.08 -15.04 5.43
C PRO A 362 6.18 -13.89 5.90
N THR A 363 4.91 -13.94 5.53
CA THR A 363 4.02 -12.78 5.65
C THR A 363 2.69 -13.17 6.29
N ILE A 364 2.21 -12.39 7.24
CA ILE A 364 0.85 -12.44 7.76
C ILE A 364 0.06 -11.30 7.14
N THR A 365 -1.06 -11.62 6.51
CA THR A 365 -1.99 -10.65 5.90
C THR A 365 -3.43 -11.00 6.22
N THR A 366 -4.41 -10.33 5.62
CA THR A 366 -5.82 -10.58 5.86
C THR A 366 -6.57 -10.93 4.57
N ASN A 367 -7.77 -11.47 4.70
CA ASN A 367 -8.72 -11.64 3.60
C ASN A 367 -9.31 -10.32 3.06
N LEU A 368 -9.05 -9.18 3.70
CA LEU A 368 -9.45 -7.85 3.22
C LEU A 368 -8.31 -7.14 2.48
N ALA A 369 -7.10 -7.70 2.50
CA ALA A 369 -6.04 -7.37 1.57
C ALA A 369 -6.13 -8.33 0.37
N VAL A 370 -6.27 -7.80 -0.84
CA VAL A 370 -6.46 -8.65 -2.04
C VAL A 370 -5.30 -9.59 -2.26
N PHE A 371 -4.08 -9.21 -1.91
CA PHE A 371 -2.93 -10.14 -1.94
C PHE A 371 -3.23 -11.44 -1.17
N GLY A 372 -3.88 -11.36 0.00
CA GLY A 372 -4.30 -12.55 0.77
C GLY A 372 -5.30 -13.43 0.00
N LEU A 373 -6.35 -12.82 -0.56
CA LEU A 373 -7.33 -13.52 -1.39
C LEU A 373 -6.69 -14.14 -2.64
N TRP A 374 -5.75 -13.42 -3.26
CA TRP A 374 -5.01 -13.93 -4.41
C TRP A 374 -4.12 -15.13 -4.02
N VAL A 375 -3.47 -15.10 -2.87
CA VAL A 375 -2.70 -16.25 -2.35
C VAL A 375 -3.62 -17.45 -2.12
N ASP A 376 -4.79 -17.25 -1.51
CA ASP A 376 -5.79 -18.31 -1.32
C ASP A 376 -6.17 -18.95 -2.66
N SER A 377 -6.40 -18.15 -3.70
CA SER A 377 -6.70 -18.64 -5.06
C SER A 377 -5.54 -19.41 -5.68
N VAL A 378 -4.32 -18.94 -5.48
CA VAL A 378 -3.08 -19.59 -5.97
C VAL A 378 -2.84 -20.94 -5.32
N LEU A 379 -3.18 -21.07 -4.03
CA LEU A 379 -3.05 -22.30 -3.27
C LEU A 379 -4.25 -23.25 -3.42
N GLY A 380 -5.39 -22.75 -3.89
CA GLY A 380 -6.67 -23.48 -3.93
C GLY A 380 -7.27 -23.74 -2.55
N ARG A 381 -6.76 -23.09 -1.53
CA ARG A 381 -7.21 -23.10 -0.13
C ARG A 381 -6.68 -21.89 0.60
N ARG A 382 -7.14 -21.67 1.81
CA ARG A 382 -6.60 -20.60 2.66
C ARG A 382 -5.10 -20.78 2.90
N GLY A 383 -4.36 -19.69 2.77
CA GLY A 383 -2.94 -19.64 3.10
C GLY A 383 -2.71 -19.76 4.61
N GLU A 384 -1.76 -20.59 4.98
CA GLU A 384 -1.34 -20.84 6.36
C GLU A 384 0.14 -20.46 6.55
N LEU A 385 0.55 -20.20 7.79
CA LEU A 385 1.90 -19.76 8.14
C LEU A 385 3.01 -20.64 7.51
N LEU A 386 2.82 -21.94 7.52
CA LEU A 386 3.78 -22.90 6.95
C LEU A 386 3.80 -22.94 5.41
N ASP A 387 2.89 -22.23 4.74
CA ASP A 387 2.97 -21.98 3.30
C ASP A 387 3.82 -20.73 2.98
N GLY A 388 4.18 -19.98 4.01
CA GLY A 388 4.92 -18.73 3.93
C GLY A 388 4.02 -17.50 3.87
N VAL A 389 2.70 -17.67 3.71
CA VAL A 389 1.71 -16.59 3.83
C VAL A 389 0.54 -17.07 4.66
N GLU A 390 0.33 -16.42 5.81
CA GLU A 390 -0.86 -16.60 6.63
C GLU A 390 -1.93 -15.58 6.22
N VAL A 391 -3.16 -16.05 5.97
CA VAL A 391 -4.30 -15.19 5.65
C VAL A 391 -5.29 -15.20 6.82
N VAL A 392 -5.20 -14.19 7.69
CA VAL A 392 -6.07 -14.06 8.86
C VAL A 392 -7.46 -13.55 8.43
N THR A 393 -8.52 -14.11 9.02
CA THR A 393 -9.87 -13.58 8.83
C THR A 393 -10.03 -12.24 9.54
N ARG A 394 -10.27 -11.18 8.78
CA ARG A 394 -10.67 -9.86 9.27
C ARG A 394 -12.05 -9.50 8.73
N THR A 395 -12.91 -8.93 9.58
CA THR A 395 -14.23 -8.40 9.24
C THR A 395 -14.42 -7.03 9.85
N ASP A 396 -15.57 -6.40 9.64
CA ASP A 396 -15.90 -5.13 10.28
C ASP A 396 -16.00 -5.22 11.81
N SER A 397 -16.27 -6.41 12.35
CA SER A 397 -16.65 -6.61 13.76
C SER A 397 -15.70 -7.50 14.58
N ASN A 398 -14.70 -8.18 13.96
CA ASN A 398 -13.85 -9.15 14.66
C ASN A 398 -12.44 -8.64 15.00
N TYR A 399 -12.28 -7.34 15.26
CA TYR A 399 -10.97 -6.70 15.46
C TYR A 399 -10.09 -7.44 16.47
N PHE A 400 -10.60 -7.76 17.65
CA PHE A 400 -9.84 -8.40 18.72
C PHE A 400 -9.51 -9.87 18.42
N ASP A 401 -10.42 -10.60 17.78
CA ASP A 401 -10.18 -11.99 17.37
C ASP A 401 -9.08 -12.07 16.31
N ALA A 402 -9.07 -11.12 15.36
CA ALA A 402 -8.04 -11.01 14.34
C ALA A 402 -6.67 -10.66 14.97
N ALA A 403 -6.63 -9.74 15.94
CA ALA A 403 -5.40 -9.41 16.67
C ALA A 403 -4.86 -10.62 17.48
N ASP A 404 -5.74 -11.41 18.11
CA ASP A 404 -5.36 -12.65 18.79
C ASP A 404 -4.82 -13.71 17.82
N ALA A 405 -5.44 -13.86 16.66
CA ALA A 405 -4.96 -14.77 15.62
C ALA A 405 -3.56 -14.37 15.11
N ILE A 406 -3.33 -13.08 14.86
CA ILE A 406 -2.00 -12.55 14.48
C ILE A 406 -0.97 -12.85 15.58
N THR A 407 -1.31 -12.53 16.83
CA THR A 407 -0.43 -12.79 17.99
C THR A 407 -0.05 -14.26 18.09
N LYS A 408 -1.03 -15.15 17.97
CA LYS A 408 -0.80 -16.60 17.99
C LYS A 408 0.11 -17.08 16.85
N ASN A 409 -0.10 -16.55 15.65
CA ASN A 409 0.74 -16.90 14.49
C ASN A 409 2.17 -16.41 14.67
N ILE A 410 2.40 -15.22 15.26
CA ILE A 410 3.74 -14.73 15.59
C ILE A 410 4.40 -15.61 16.65
N CYS A 411 3.68 -15.98 17.73
CA CYS A 411 4.17 -16.92 18.74
C CYS A 411 4.55 -18.28 18.13
N THR A 412 3.74 -18.77 17.21
CA THR A 412 4.01 -20.02 16.47
C THR A 412 5.27 -19.89 15.62
N PHE A 413 5.40 -18.79 14.86
CA PHE A 413 6.57 -18.54 14.01
C PHE A 413 7.86 -18.43 14.83
N ALA A 414 7.81 -17.78 16.01
CA ALA A 414 8.95 -17.65 16.89
C ALA A 414 9.53 -18.99 17.38
N LYS A 415 8.71 -20.03 17.43
CA LYS A 415 9.09 -21.40 17.86
C LYS A 415 9.51 -22.31 16.69
N LEU A 416 9.41 -21.85 15.45
CA LEU A 416 9.82 -22.67 14.29
C LEU A 416 11.32 -22.91 14.28
N SER A 417 11.71 -24.12 13.92
CA SER A 417 13.12 -24.44 13.67
C SER A 417 13.65 -23.67 12.45
N GLU A 418 14.96 -23.50 12.38
CA GLU A 418 15.62 -22.85 11.21
C GLU A 418 15.23 -23.54 9.89
N LYS A 419 15.07 -24.85 9.87
CA LYS A 419 14.65 -25.61 8.70
C LYS A 419 13.23 -25.21 8.27
N GLU A 420 12.28 -25.14 9.20
CA GLU A 420 10.90 -24.74 8.91
C GLU A 420 10.82 -23.29 8.42
N VAL A 421 11.54 -22.37 9.05
CA VAL A 421 11.64 -20.97 8.59
C VAL A 421 12.19 -20.90 7.17
N ASN A 422 13.26 -21.64 6.86
CA ASN A 422 13.84 -21.69 5.52
C ASN A 422 12.87 -22.31 4.49
N ASP A 423 12.05 -23.28 4.88
CA ASP A 423 11.03 -23.84 4.00
C ASP A 423 9.87 -22.86 3.76
N CYS A 424 9.44 -22.09 4.77
CA CYS A 424 8.49 -20.99 4.61
C CYS A 424 9.04 -19.93 3.63
N ARG A 425 10.30 -19.53 3.77
CA ARG A 425 10.99 -18.58 2.87
C ARG A 425 11.00 -19.03 1.42
N LYS A 426 11.26 -20.31 1.17
CA LYS A 426 11.24 -20.89 -0.19
C LYS A 426 9.82 -20.92 -0.78
N LYS A 427 8.82 -21.23 0.06
CA LYS A 427 7.43 -21.29 -0.40
C LYS A 427 6.87 -19.91 -0.73
N VAL A 428 7.10 -18.91 0.14
CA VAL A 428 6.62 -17.53 -0.11
C VAL A 428 7.25 -16.94 -1.37
N ALA A 429 8.54 -17.18 -1.62
CA ALA A 429 9.20 -16.76 -2.85
C ALA A 429 8.55 -17.38 -4.11
N LYS A 430 8.17 -18.66 -4.06
CA LYS A 430 7.45 -19.33 -5.15
C LYS A 430 6.03 -18.78 -5.36
N ILE A 431 5.37 -18.32 -4.30
CA ILE A 431 4.09 -17.63 -4.41
C ILE A 431 4.31 -16.30 -5.13
N ALA A 432 5.28 -15.48 -4.70
CA ALA A 432 5.58 -14.19 -5.33
C ALA A 432 5.95 -14.34 -6.82
N ASP A 433 6.66 -15.38 -7.21
CA ASP A 433 6.99 -15.68 -8.63
C ASP A 433 5.74 -15.81 -9.53
N LYS A 434 4.58 -16.14 -8.97
CA LYS A 434 3.32 -16.21 -9.72
C LYS A 434 2.66 -14.85 -9.93
N ALA A 435 3.09 -13.80 -9.21
CA ALA A 435 2.63 -12.42 -9.38
C ALA A 435 3.50 -11.59 -10.33
N LEU A 436 4.44 -12.19 -11.06
CA LEU A 436 5.28 -11.46 -12.01
C LEU A 436 4.45 -10.95 -13.20
N TRP A 437 4.82 -9.78 -13.73
CA TRP A 437 4.18 -9.14 -14.88
C TRP A 437 3.96 -10.08 -16.07
N LYS A 438 4.90 -10.98 -16.34
CA LYS A 438 4.76 -11.98 -17.42
C LYS A 438 3.51 -12.85 -17.32
N HIS A 439 2.92 -12.98 -16.13
CA HIS A 439 1.68 -13.75 -15.91
C HIS A 439 0.43 -12.88 -16.08
N PHE A 440 0.50 -11.58 -15.73
CA PHE A 440 -0.66 -10.69 -15.72
C PHE A 440 -0.80 -9.85 -16.99
N ILE A 441 0.28 -9.60 -17.73
CA ILE A 441 0.26 -8.76 -18.96
C ILE A 441 -0.78 -9.19 -19.98
N LYS A 442 -1.11 -10.47 -20.03
CA LYS A 442 -2.15 -11.01 -20.92
C LYS A 442 -3.55 -10.39 -20.69
N ASN A 443 -3.86 -10.01 -19.43
CA ASN A 443 -5.13 -9.37 -19.08
C ASN A 443 -5.15 -7.91 -19.57
N TYR A 444 -4.00 -7.24 -19.53
CA TYR A 444 -3.82 -5.90 -20.09
C TYR A 444 -4.02 -5.91 -21.62
N LEU A 445 -3.41 -6.89 -22.32
CA LEU A 445 -3.62 -7.04 -23.77
C LEU A 445 -5.09 -7.28 -24.10
N LYS A 446 -5.81 -8.08 -23.31
CA LYS A 446 -7.25 -8.27 -23.47
C LYS A 446 -8.03 -6.95 -23.30
N ALA A 447 -7.68 -6.13 -22.32
CA ALA A 447 -8.31 -4.81 -22.12
C ALA A 447 -8.02 -3.87 -23.30
N TYR A 448 -6.81 -3.93 -23.88
CA TYR A 448 -6.46 -3.16 -25.08
C TYR A 448 -7.29 -3.59 -26.28
N ASP A 449 -7.51 -4.88 -26.48
CA ASP A 449 -8.37 -5.40 -27.57
C ASP A 449 -9.82 -4.92 -27.43
N VAL A 450 -10.37 -4.92 -26.21
CA VAL A 450 -11.72 -4.39 -25.92
C VAL A 450 -11.79 -2.92 -26.29
N ALA A 451 -10.84 -2.10 -25.84
CA ALA A 451 -10.84 -0.66 -26.12
C ALA A 451 -10.67 -0.35 -27.62
N LEU A 452 -9.80 -1.09 -28.33
CA LEU A 452 -9.58 -0.91 -29.75
C LEU A 452 -10.80 -1.34 -30.58
N SER A 453 -11.50 -2.40 -30.19
CA SER A 453 -12.74 -2.80 -30.83
C SER A 453 -13.81 -1.70 -30.74
N ALA A 454 -14.04 -1.19 -29.52
CA ALA A 454 -15.01 -0.11 -29.32
C ALA A 454 -14.64 1.18 -30.04
N ALA A 455 -13.33 1.51 -30.16
CA ALA A 455 -12.88 2.66 -30.94
C ALA A 455 -13.14 2.52 -32.45
N LYS A 456 -12.99 1.31 -32.99
CA LYS A 456 -13.29 1.01 -34.41
C LYS A 456 -14.78 1.14 -34.73
N ASP A 457 -15.64 0.70 -33.80
CA ASP A 457 -17.10 0.77 -34.00
C ASP A 457 -17.64 2.22 -34.01
N ARG A 458 -16.82 3.19 -33.52
CA ARG A 458 -17.16 4.64 -33.58
C ARG A 458 -16.73 5.34 -34.87
N GLN A 459 -15.84 4.76 -35.63
CA GLN A 459 -15.34 5.32 -36.91
C GLN A 459 -16.24 4.94 -38.09
#